data_53180f41ceb66c967f05149ce13d4bdd
#
_entry.id   53180f41ceb66c967f05149ce13d4bdd
#
_cell.length_a   1.000
_cell.length_b   1.000
_cell.length_c   1.000
_cell.angle_alpha   90.00
_cell.angle_beta   90.00
_cell.angle_gamma   90.00
#
_symmetry.space_group_name_H-M   'P 1'
#
loop_
_entity.id
_entity.type
_entity.pdbx_description
1 polymer ?
#
loop_
_entity_poly.entity_id
_entity_poly.type
_entity_poly.pdbx_seq_one_letter_code
_entity_poly.pdbx_strand_id
1 'polypeptide(L)'
;MIDRKQNPPLVDVNEIHFIHPKKVLIADKLPFYSLVNSGSDAVRLDLYFSAGTIISDPIIASITAGLLLAGSEMKTSTEIHNQIDALLFHWNSNPIGD
;
A
#
# COMPACT_ATOMS: atom_id res chain seq x y z
N MET A 1 25.47 18.00 -18.25
CA MET A 1 24.36 17.99 -19.23
C MET A 1 24.36 16.59 -19.88
N ILE A 2 23.29 15.83 -19.77
CA ILE A 2 23.22 14.47 -20.34
C ILE A 2 23.01 14.59 -21.84
N ASP A 3 23.92 14.01 -22.64
CA ASP A 3 23.75 13.96 -24.10
C ASP A 3 22.70 12.91 -24.47
N ARG A 4 21.52 13.38 -24.87
CA ARG A 4 20.38 12.53 -25.26
C ARG A 4 20.54 11.86 -26.64
N LYS A 5 21.62 12.14 -27.35
CA LYS A 5 21.93 11.51 -28.64
C LYS A 5 22.74 10.21 -28.49
N GLN A 6 23.28 9.96 -27.31
CA GLN A 6 23.96 8.71 -27.00
C GLN A 6 23.01 7.77 -26.26
N ASN A 7 22.89 6.57 -26.75
CA ASN A 7 22.18 5.51 -26.04
C ASN A 7 22.91 5.21 -24.71
N PRO A 8 22.19 5.02 -23.60
CA PRO A 8 22.81 4.58 -22.37
C PRO A 8 23.54 3.25 -22.60
N PRO A 9 24.70 3.03 -21.95
CA PRO A 9 25.43 1.77 -22.08
C PRO A 9 24.52 0.62 -21.62
N LEU A 10 24.42 -0.41 -22.45
CA LEU A 10 23.78 -1.67 -22.07
C LEU A 10 24.70 -2.37 -21.05
N VAL A 11 24.19 -2.56 -19.84
CA VAL A 11 24.86 -3.33 -18.81
C VAL A 11 24.17 -4.67 -18.72
N ASP A 12 24.88 -5.75 -18.91
CA ASP A 12 24.36 -7.09 -18.72
C ASP A 12 24.04 -7.30 -17.23
N VAL A 13 22.79 -7.63 -16.94
CA VAL A 13 22.36 -7.99 -15.59
C VAL A 13 22.69 -9.46 -15.36
N ASN A 14 23.84 -9.71 -14.77
CA ASN A 14 24.33 -11.07 -14.51
C ASN A 14 23.71 -11.70 -13.27
N GLU A 15 23.22 -10.88 -12.33
CA GLU A 15 22.67 -11.35 -11.06
C GLU A 15 21.50 -10.45 -10.59
N ILE A 16 20.42 -11.08 -10.17
CA ILE A 16 19.25 -10.38 -9.61
C ILE A 16 19.17 -10.72 -8.13
N HIS A 17 19.35 -9.72 -7.28
CA HIS A 17 19.18 -9.87 -5.84
C HIS A 17 17.76 -9.51 -5.43
N PHE A 18 17.03 -10.49 -4.89
CA PHE A 18 15.71 -10.26 -4.31
C PHE A 18 15.85 -9.87 -2.83
N ILE A 19 15.20 -8.79 -2.44
CA ILE A 19 15.08 -8.42 -1.03
C ILE A 19 13.98 -9.27 -0.42
N HIS A 20 14.33 -10.05 0.62
CA HIS A 20 13.37 -10.90 1.31
C HIS A 20 12.71 -10.13 2.46
N PRO A 21 11.36 -10.15 2.56
CA PRO A 21 10.67 -9.53 3.67
C PRO A 21 10.91 -10.30 4.97
N LYS A 22 11.06 -9.56 6.06
CA LYS A 22 11.11 -10.14 7.41
C LYS A 22 9.68 -10.32 7.92
N LYS A 23 9.32 -11.56 8.28
CA LYS A 23 8.03 -11.88 8.88
C LYS A 23 8.11 -11.81 10.41
N VAL A 24 7.16 -11.13 11.03
CA VAL A 24 6.95 -11.07 12.47
C VAL A 24 5.47 -11.30 12.75
N LEU A 25 5.12 -11.86 13.90
CA LEU A 25 3.73 -11.94 14.37
C LEU A 25 3.46 -10.80 15.37
N ILE A 26 2.44 -10.01 15.09
CA ILE A 26 1.96 -8.99 16.02
C ILE A 26 0.88 -9.63 16.90
N ALA A 27 1.03 -9.51 18.24
CA ALA A 27 0.15 -10.11 19.22
C ALA A 27 -0.09 -11.61 18.99
N ASP A 28 0.95 -12.34 18.52
CA ASP A 28 0.97 -13.79 18.24
C ASP A 28 -0.08 -14.27 17.22
N LYS A 29 -0.74 -13.35 16.51
CA LYS A 29 -1.84 -13.67 15.60
C LYS A 29 -1.71 -13.05 14.22
N LEU A 30 -1.33 -11.77 14.15
CA LEU A 30 -1.34 -11.02 12.90
C LEU A 30 0.03 -11.10 12.21
N PRO A 31 0.15 -11.71 11.04
CA PRO A 31 1.39 -11.71 10.30
C PRO A 31 1.70 -10.30 9.77
N PHE A 32 2.89 -9.81 10.09
CA PHE A 32 3.43 -8.56 9.61
C PHE A 32 4.69 -8.84 8.80
N TYR A 33 4.76 -8.32 7.60
CA TYR A 33 5.91 -8.45 6.70
C TYR A 33 6.55 -7.08 6.53
N SER A 34 7.81 -6.94 6.89
CA SER A 34 8.57 -5.71 6.68
C SER A 34 9.63 -5.90 5.61
N LEU A 35 9.71 -4.95 4.69
CA LEU A 35 10.75 -4.88 3.67
C LEU A 35 11.41 -3.51 3.78
N VAL A 36 12.68 -3.51 4.15
CA VAL A 36 13.44 -2.25 4.31
C VAL A 36 14.29 -2.05 3.06
N ASN A 37 14.09 -0.92 2.41
CA ASN A 37 14.93 -0.46 1.31
C ASN A 37 15.66 0.80 1.74
N SER A 38 16.99 0.75 1.80
CA SER A 38 17.84 1.86 2.25
C SER A 38 17.93 3.02 1.23
N GLY A 39 17.34 2.87 0.05
CA GLY A 39 17.39 3.87 -1.02
C GLY A 39 16.22 4.84 -1.08
N SER A 40 15.27 4.77 -0.15
CA SER A 40 14.06 5.61 -0.18
C SER A 40 13.62 6.01 1.23
N ASP A 41 13.26 7.28 1.39
CA ASP A 41 12.64 7.80 2.62
C ASP A 41 11.10 7.60 2.63
N ALA A 42 10.55 7.07 1.54
CA ALA A 42 9.12 6.78 1.45
C ALA A 42 8.76 5.49 2.19
N VAL A 43 7.65 5.52 2.92
CA VAL A 43 7.07 4.37 3.61
C VAL A 43 5.76 4.00 2.94
N ARG A 44 5.58 2.71 2.65
CA ARG A 44 4.31 2.14 2.21
C ARG A 44 3.80 1.14 3.24
N LEU A 45 2.53 1.23 3.59
CA LEU A 45 1.84 0.30 4.46
C LEU A 45 0.63 -0.28 3.71
N ASP A 46 0.62 -1.58 3.50
CA ASP A 46 -0.51 -2.29 2.91
C ASP A 46 -1.20 -3.14 3.98
N LEU A 47 -2.51 -2.99 4.12
CA LEU A 47 -3.36 -3.77 5.02
C LEU A 47 -4.27 -4.68 4.19
N TYR A 48 -4.18 -5.98 4.43
CA TYR A 48 -4.99 -6.98 3.74
C TYR A 48 -6.01 -7.58 4.69
N PHE A 49 -7.26 -7.54 4.30
CA PHE A 49 -8.38 -8.11 5.05
C PHE A 49 -8.99 -9.27 4.25
N SER A 50 -9.42 -10.31 4.96
CA SER A 50 -10.22 -11.39 4.38
C SER A 50 -11.64 -10.88 4.11
N ALA A 51 -11.77 -10.01 3.11
CA ALA A 51 -13.00 -9.33 2.71
C ALA A 51 -12.92 -9.05 1.20
N GLY A 52 -13.96 -8.42 0.66
CA GLY A 52 -13.99 -8.02 -0.75
C GLY A 52 -14.83 -8.96 -1.61
N THR A 53 -14.63 -8.88 -2.92
CA THR A 53 -15.49 -9.54 -3.91
C THR A 53 -15.41 -11.07 -3.91
N ILE A 54 -14.36 -11.64 -3.32
CA ILE A 54 -14.24 -13.10 -3.16
C ILE A 54 -15.23 -13.65 -2.13
N ILE A 55 -15.62 -12.85 -1.14
CA ILE A 55 -16.44 -13.27 0.00
C ILE A 55 -17.81 -12.61 -0.01
N SER A 56 -17.93 -11.41 -0.58
CA SER A 56 -19.13 -10.59 -0.59
C SER A 56 -19.57 -10.26 -2.02
N ASP A 57 -20.82 -9.82 -2.15
CA ASP A 57 -21.31 -9.24 -3.40
C ASP A 57 -20.39 -8.09 -3.85
N PRO A 58 -19.99 -8.04 -5.15
CA PRO A 58 -19.08 -7.02 -5.67
C PRO A 58 -19.55 -5.58 -5.43
N ILE A 59 -20.86 -5.34 -5.47
CA ILE A 59 -21.43 -4.00 -5.22
C ILE A 59 -21.25 -3.61 -3.76
N ILE A 60 -21.53 -4.53 -2.84
CA ILE A 60 -21.36 -4.32 -1.40
C ILE A 60 -19.89 -4.08 -1.07
N ALA A 61 -19.00 -4.89 -1.62
CA ALA A 61 -17.56 -4.76 -1.42
C ALA A 61 -17.03 -3.40 -1.90
N SER A 62 -17.46 -2.96 -3.09
CA SER A 62 -17.06 -1.67 -3.65
C SER A 62 -17.58 -0.48 -2.84
N ILE A 63 -18.84 -0.51 -2.43
CA ILE A 63 -19.43 0.53 -1.58
C ILE A 63 -18.69 0.59 -0.23
N THR A 64 -18.44 -0.56 0.39
CA THR A 64 -17.73 -0.63 1.67
C THR A 64 -16.33 -0.04 1.56
N ALA A 65 -15.56 -0.40 0.52
CA ALA A 65 -14.24 0.16 0.27
C ALA A 65 -14.28 1.68 0.08
N GLY A 66 -15.27 2.19 -0.67
CA GLY A 66 -15.47 3.63 -0.89
C GLY A 66 -15.86 4.41 0.37
N LEU A 67 -16.51 3.76 1.32
CA LEU A 67 -16.98 4.39 2.56
C LEU A 67 -15.98 4.34 3.71
N LEU A 68 -14.83 3.70 3.56
CA LEU A 68 -13.83 3.58 4.64
C LEU A 68 -13.37 4.93 5.22
N LEU A 69 -13.38 6.00 4.42
CA LEU A 69 -13.04 7.36 4.87
C LEU A 69 -14.24 8.27 5.06
N ALA A 70 -15.45 7.75 4.92
CA ALA A 70 -16.68 8.56 5.04
C ALA A 70 -16.96 9.00 6.48
N GLY A 71 -16.32 8.38 7.45
CA GLY A 71 -16.45 8.69 8.86
C GLY A 71 -16.36 7.45 9.75
N SER A 72 -16.33 7.69 11.05
CA SER A 72 -16.43 6.67 12.08
C SER A 72 -17.31 7.18 13.21
N GLU A 73 -17.57 6.34 14.20
CA GLU A 73 -18.30 6.75 15.41
C GLU A 73 -17.63 7.94 16.13
N MET A 74 -16.31 8.06 16.02
CA MET A 74 -15.50 9.05 16.74
C MET A 74 -15.03 10.22 15.88
N LYS A 75 -15.08 10.12 14.56
CA LYS A 75 -14.51 11.12 13.63
C LYS A 75 -15.38 11.31 12.41
N THR A 76 -15.58 12.54 12.04
CA THR A 76 -16.22 12.91 10.77
C THR A 76 -15.28 12.66 9.59
N SER A 77 -15.83 12.56 8.38
CA SER A 77 -15.06 12.45 7.15
C SER A 77 -14.02 13.57 7.01
N THR A 78 -14.42 14.80 7.31
CA THR A 78 -13.52 15.99 7.23
C THR A 78 -12.34 15.87 8.17
N GLU A 79 -12.54 15.41 9.42
CA GLU A 79 -11.46 15.22 10.39
C GLU A 79 -10.49 14.14 9.95
N ILE A 80 -11.00 13.03 9.37
CA ILE A 80 -10.16 11.96 8.83
C ILE A 80 -9.30 12.48 7.68
N HIS A 81 -9.90 13.18 6.71
CA HIS A 81 -9.18 13.73 5.56
C HIS A 81 -8.12 14.76 5.99
N ASN A 82 -8.45 15.67 6.90
CA ASN A 82 -7.48 16.63 7.42
C ASN A 82 -6.28 15.97 8.09
N GLN A 83 -6.47 14.86 8.80
CA GLN A 83 -5.38 14.11 9.42
C GLN A 83 -4.50 13.39 8.39
N ILE A 84 -5.11 12.83 7.34
CA ILE A 84 -4.39 12.21 6.22
C ILE A 84 -3.54 13.25 5.50
N ASP A 85 -4.12 14.41 5.18
CA ASP A 85 -3.44 15.50 4.49
C ASP A 85 -2.28 16.08 5.33
N ALA A 86 -2.47 16.22 6.64
CA ALA A 86 -1.42 16.70 7.55
C ALA A 86 -0.20 15.77 7.61
N LEU A 87 -0.39 14.48 7.35
CA LEU A 87 0.68 13.47 7.30
C LEU A 87 1.25 13.30 5.89
N LEU A 88 0.77 14.04 4.87
CA LEU A 88 1.10 13.85 3.45
C LEU A 88 0.91 12.39 3.02
N PHE A 89 -0.08 11.74 3.56
CA PHE A 89 -0.36 10.32 3.36
C PHE A 89 -1.27 10.13 2.15
N HIS A 90 -0.90 9.21 1.27
CA HIS A 90 -1.79 8.81 0.17
C HIS A 90 -2.54 7.54 0.55
N TRP A 91 -3.88 7.63 0.56
CA TRP A 91 -4.77 6.50 0.85
C TRP A 91 -5.37 5.93 -0.43
N ASN A 92 -5.40 4.62 -0.52
CA ASN A 92 -6.13 3.91 -1.56
C ASN A 92 -6.75 2.64 -0.96
N SER A 93 -8.02 2.38 -1.28
CA SER A 93 -8.71 1.15 -0.90
C SER A 93 -9.27 0.48 -2.16
N ASN A 94 -8.89 -0.78 -2.39
CA ASN A 94 -9.40 -1.55 -3.50
C ASN A 94 -10.01 -2.86 -2.99
N PRO A 95 -11.26 -3.16 -3.34
CA PRO A 95 -11.80 -4.50 -3.17
C PRO A 95 -11.06 -5.42 -4.13
N ILE A 96 -10.19 -6.28 -3.61
CA ILE A 96 -9.48 -7.27 -4.41
C ILE A 96 -10.44 -8.40 -4.73
N GLY A 97 -10.62 -8.67 -6.01
CA GLY A 97 -11.31 -9.81 -6.55
C GLY A 97 -10.63 -10.23 -7.84
N ASP A 98 -10.68 -11.50 -8.16
CA ASP A 98 -10.22 -12.03 -9.44
C ASP A 98 -11.12 -11.58 -10.59
#